data_64eca60b9bfec828d9faee4590dfedfc
#
_entry.id   64eca60b9bfec828d9faee4590dfedfc
#
_cell.length_a   1.000
_cell.length_b   1.000
_cell.length_c   1.000
_cell.angle_alpha   90.00
_cell.angle_beta   90.00
_cell.angle_gamma   90.00
#
_symmetry.space_group_name_H-M   'P 1'
#
loop_
_entity.id
_entity.type
_entity.pdbx_description
1 polymer ?
#
loop_
_entity_poly.entity_id
_entity_poly.type
_entity_poly.pdbx_seq_one_letter_code
_entity_poly.pdbx_strand_id
1 'polypeptide(L)'
;MVSGCSNSAAPTLSPSESLPGGETSVSSQPFASFQLPAGNLPQALHPDFHAGKALAHQPWVRAPTITTARDGLGPIYNARSCLFCHINGGRSQMPESPDQELIGPFVRISIPGKDKIQGVVPEPIYGDQLQTQSVALSHQLRQVSQLKKVSLKAEEVKPEAYIYIDWQQSTFTYPDQTQVNLRWPKPRITKLAYGELNPDTMFSLRNSPPIHGTGLLELIPQSAIDDLADPQDDNGDGVSGRVNQVWDFEQARTVAGRFGLKANRANNLRIVTAAAFAGDVGITNPIFPQQPCTEVQTRCLKTANGNGEDGMEIPSNLLSLVTDFLRNIGVPKRSNWNSESVLAGRELFHQSGCQLCHHPDFTTAESSQLPHLSRQKIWPYTDLLLHDMGPALADGRPDYQASGSEWRTPPLWGVGLREAVNGSNNLLHDGRARTVEEAILWHGGEAEQVKQHFVNLKSAQRQLLIEFVESL
;
A
#
# COMPACT_ATOMS: atom_id res chain seq x y z
N MET A 1 -31.03 24.57 10.05
CA MET A 1 -31.85 23.48 9.48
C MET A 1 -30.91 22.33 9.28
N VAL A 2 -31.04 21.28 10.07
CA VAL A 2 -30.21 20.07 9.95
C VAL A 2 -30.77 19.31 8.75
N SER A 3 -30.10 19.41 7.61
CA SER A 3 -30.43 18.57 6.44
C SER A 3 -30.10 17.16 6.81
N GLY A 4 -31.11 16.29 6.89
CA GLY A 4 -30.93 14.91 7.29
C GLY A 4 -30.13 14.15 6.24
N CYS A 5 -29.04 13.52 6.65
CA CYS A 5 -28.49 12.39 5.92
C CYS A 5 -29.64 11.39 5.67
N SER A 6 -29.90 11.07 4.42
CA SER A 6 -30.86 10.02 4.07
C SER A 6 -30.35 8.71 4.67
N ASN A 7 -30.99 8.25 5.74
CA ASN A 7 -30.85 6.89 6.27
C ASN A 7 -31.30 5.90 5.19
N SER A 8 -30.44 5.64 4.21
CA SER A 8 -30.72 4.58 3.25
C SER A 8 -30.41 3.24 3.93
N ALA A 9 -31.43 2.39 4.04
CA ALA A 9 -31.24 1.00 4.48
C ALA A 9 -30.19 0.33 3.60
N ALA A 10 -29.42 -0.60 4.18
CA ALA A 10 -28.45 -1.36 3.42
C ALA A 10 -29.13 -2.06 2.23
N PRO A 11 -28.52 -2.07 1.06
CA PRO A 11 -29.06 -2.77 -0.11
C PRO A 11 -29.27 -4.27 0.21
N THR A 12 -30.20 -4.90 -0.49
CA THR A 12 -30.48 -6.34 -0.32
C THR A 12 -29.21 -7.16 -0.44
N LEU A 13 -28.95 -8.07 0.52
CA LEU A 13 -27.81 -8.96 0.53
C LEU A 13 -27.75 -9.79 -0.75
N SER A 14 -26.63 -9.75 -1.44
CA SER A 14 -26.38 -10.58 -2.63
C SER A 14 -25.52 -11.79 -2.26
N PRO A 15 -25.90 -13.02 -2.67
CA PRO A 15 -25.06 -14.19 -2.47
C PRO A 15 -23.64 -14.04 -3.06
N SER A 16 -23.46 -13.20 -4.07
CA SER A 16 -22.12 -12.89 -4.65
C SER A 16 -21.19 -12.17 -3.69
N GLU A 17 -21.68 -11.55 -2.61
CA GLU A 17 -20.85 -10.94 -1.57
C GLU A 17 -19.97 -11.95 -0.82
N SER A 18 -20.32 -13.25 -0.84
CA SER A 18 -19.47 -14.32 -0.32
C SER A 18 -18.16 -14.51 -1.11
N LEU A 19 -18.15 -14.04 -2.36
CA LEU A 19 -17.08 -14.13 -3.33
C LEU A 19 -16.59 -12.72 -3.70
N PRO A 20 -15.81 -12.04 -2.83
CA PRO A 20 -15.47 -10.63 -3.03
C PRO A 20 -14.63 -10.35 -4.29
N GLY A 21 -13.94 -11.34 -4.83
CA GLY A 21 -13.25 -11.29 -6.12
C GLY A 21 -14.04 -11.94 -7.27
N GLY A 22 -15.34 -12.18 -7.13
CA GLY A 22 -16.11 -12.97 -8.11
C GLY A 22 -15.54 -14.39 -8.24
N GLU A 23 -15.41 -14.90 -9.47
CA GLU A 23 -14.85 -16.23 -9.74
C GLU A 23 -13.37 -16.37 -9.38
N THR A 24 -12.65 -15.25 -9.22
CA THR A 24 -11.25 -15.28 -8.77
C THR A 24 -11.10 -15.61 -7.30
N SER A 25 -12.20 -15.61 -6.54
CA SER A 25 -12.17 -15.81 -5.09
C SER A 25 -11.65 -17.19 -4.70
N VAL A 26 -10.79 -17.22 -3.65
CA VAL A 26 -10.11 -18.43 -3.17
C VAL A 26 -10.47 -18.73 -1.71
N SER A 27 -10.42 -20.00 -1.33
CA SER A 27 -10.59 -20.39 0.06
C SER A 27 -9.44 -19.89 0.90
N SER A 28 -9.75 -19.28 2.06
CA SER A 28 -8.76 -18.77 2.99
C SER A 28 -7.83 -19.89 3.51
N GLN A 29 -6.53 -19.59 3.57
CA GLN A 29 -5.50 -20.45 4.12
C GLN A 29 -4.56 -19.61 4.98
N PRO A 30 -4.26 -19.99 6.23
CA PRO A 30 -3.31 -19.27 7.06
C PRO A 30 -1.98 -19.04 6.32
N PHE A 31 -1.39 -17.86 6.46
CA PHE A 31 -0.14 -17.43 5.83
C PHE A 31 -0.10 -17.41 4.28
N ALA A 32 -1.11 -17.94 3.59
CA ALA A 32 -1.09 -18.06 2.13
C ALA A 32 -2.23 -17.30 1.43
N SER A 33 -3.29 -16.90 2.13
CA SER A 33 -4.50 -16.34 1.53
C SER A 33 -4.27 -15.22 0.54
N PHE A 34 -3.26 -14.37 0.75
CA PHE A 34 -2.95 -13.22 -0.12
C PHE A 34 -1.90 -13.52 -1.20
N GLN A 35 -1.63 -14.80 -1.48
CA GLN A 35 -0.65 -15.25 -2.48
C GLN A 35 -1.13 -16.45 -3.30
N LEU A 36 -2.41 -16.81 -3.17
CA LEU A 36 -2.98 -17.92 -3.93
C LEU A 36 -3.33 -17.45 -5.35
N PRO A 37 -3.16 -18.30 -6.36
CA PRO A 37 -3.64 -17.99 -7.70
C PRO A 37 -5.16 -17.80 -7.70
N ALA A 38 -5.67 -16.92 -8.54
CA ALA A 38 -7.10 -16.72 -8.73
C ALA A 38 -7.82 -18.05 -8.97
N GLY A 39 -9.00 -18.23 -8.36
CA GLY A 39 -9.75 -19.48 -8.40
C GLY A 39 -10.11 -19.97 -9.79
N ASN A 40 -10.23 -19.05 -10.74
CA ASN A 40 -10.49 -19.31 -12.15
C ASN A 40 -9.26 -19.09 -13.07
N LEU A 41 -8.04 -19.04 -12.49
CA LEU A 41 -6.83 -18.88 -13.31
C LEU A 41 -6.70 -20.06 -14.28
N PRO A 42 -6.59 -19.82 -15.61
CA PRO A 42 -6.41 -20.87 -16.59
C PRO A 42 -5.15 -21.71 -16.29
N GLN A 43 -5.25 -23.04 -16.44
CA GLN A 43 -4.15 -23.97 -16.17
C GLN A 43 -2.86 -23.61 -16.92
N ALA A 44 -2.98 -23.07 -18.14
CA ALA A 44 -1.82 -22.66 -18.93
C ALA A 44 -1.01 -21.50 -18.31
N LEU A 45 -1.61 -20.68 -17.43
CA LEU A 45 -0.97 -19.53 -16.78
C LEU A 45 -0.34 -19.88 -15.42
N HIS A 46 -0.60 -21.08 -14.87
CA HIS A 46 -0.03 -21.48 -13.58
C HIS A 46 1.52 -21.48 -13.56
N PRO A 47 2.24 -21.95 -14.60
CA PRO A 47 3.71 -21.87 -14.60
C PRO A 47 4.22 -20.45 -14.47
N ASP A 48 3.65 -19.49 -15.22
CA ASP A 48 4.06 -18.07 -15.21
C ASP A 48 3.73 -17.42 -13.88
N PHE A 49 2.55 -17.72 -13.31
CA PHE A 49 2.18 -17.27 -11.96
C PHE A 49 3.22 -17.72 -10.92
N HIS A 50 3.62 -19.01 -10.93
CA HIS A 50 4.60 -19.52 -9.98
C HIS A 50 6.01 -19.00 -10.23
N ALA A 51 6.40 -18.77 -11.49
CA ALA A 51 7.67 -18.14 -11.83
C ALA A 51 7.73 -16.68 -11.34
N GLY A 52 6.68 -15.90 -11.59
CA GLY A 52 6.55 -14.53 -11.08
C GLY A 52 6.54 -14.47 -9.56
N LYS A 53 5.80 -15.39 -8.91
CA LYS A 53 5.82 -15.55 -7.44
C LYS A 53 7.23 -15.83 -6.91
N ALA A 54 7.97 -16.70 -7.55
CA ALA A 54 9.35 -17.02 -7.15
C ALA A 54 10.27 -15.81 -7.26
N LEU A 55 10.15 -15.02 -8.33
CA LEU A 55 10.91 -13.77 -8.51
C LEU A 55 10.55 -12.72 -7.46
N ALA A 56 9.27 -12.60 -7.09
CA ALA A 56 8.81 -11.67 -6.06
C ALA A 56 9.26 -12.09 -4.65
N HIS A 57 9.42 -13.39 -4.41
CA HIS A 57 9.74 -13.97 -3.10
C HIS A 57 11.24 -14.02 -2.82
N GLN A 58 12.01 -14.44 -3.82
CA GLN A 58 13.43 -14.72 -3.63
C GLN A 58 14.22 -13.42 -3.45
N PRO A 59 15.14 -13.36 -2.46
CA PRO A 59 15.97 -12.20 -2.26
C PRO A 59 16.91 -11.96 -3.45
N TRP A 60 16.92 -10.75 -3.94
CA TRP A 60 17.92 -10.26 -4.89
C TRP A 60 19.28 -10.15 -4.21
N VAL A 61 20.34 -10.36 -4.96
CA VAL A 61 21.71 -10.38 -4.45
C VAL A 61 22.58 -9.37 -5.21
N ARG A 62 23.67 -8.92 -4.57
CA ARG A 62 24.62 -8.01 -5.17
C ARG A 62 25.23 -8.63 -6.43
N ALA A 63 25.34 -7.84 -7.49
CA ALA A 63 26.09 -8.19 -8.69
C ALA A 63 27.63 -8.01 -8.51
N PRO A 64 28.47 -8.73 -9.27
CA PRO A 64 28.11 -9.88 -10.12
C PRO A 64 28.08 -11.20 -9.32
N THR A 65 27.16 -12.08 -9.65
CA THR A 65 27.10 -13.44 -9.10
C THR A 65 26.84 -14.49 -10.18
N ILE A 66 26.96 -15.78 -9.82
CA ILE A 66 26.62 -16.89 -10.72
C ILE A 66 25.13 -16.92 -11.05
N THR A 67 24.28 -16.34 -10.17
CA THR A 67 22.82 -16.32 -10.31
C THR A 67 22.40 -15.05 -11.05
N THR A 68 22.76 -14.93 -12.33
CA THR A 68 22.55 -13.71 -13.15
C THR A 68 21.08 -13.31 -13.31
N ALA A 69 20.11 -14.24 -13.15
CA ALA A 69 18.69 -13.93 -13.25
C ALA A 69 18.11 -13.15 -12.04
N ARG A 70 18.89 -12.95 -10.98
CA ARG A 70 18.49 -12.23 -9.75
C ARG A 70 19.66 -11.56 -9.04
N ASP A 71 20.76 -11.31 -9.70
CA ASP A 71 21.76 -10.36 -9.21
C ASP A 71 21.35 -8.94 -9.63
N GLY A 72 22.11 -7.95 -9.24
CA GLY A 72 21.76 -6.56 -9.50
C GLY A 72 21.01 -5.88 -8.37
N LEU A 73 20.94 -6.49 -7.15
CA LEU A 73 20.47 -5.74 -5.97
C LEU A 73 21.18 -4.39 -5.93
N GLY A 74 20.38 -3.32 -5.92
CA GLY A 74 20.88 -1.96 -6.02
C GLY A 74 21.89 -1.60 -4.95
N PRO A 75 22.74 -0.60 -5.20
CA PRO A 75 23.75 -0.17 -4.22
C PRO A 75 23.13 0.26 -2.90
N ILE A 76 21.99 0.93 -2.96
CA ILE A 76 21.12 1.30 -1.83
C ILE A 76 19.72 0.78 -2.10
N TYR A 77 18.99 0.39 -1.04
CA TYR A 77 17.66 -0.21 -1.15
C TYR A 77 16.93 -0.24 0.21
N ASN A 78 15.65 -0.54 0.22
CA ASN A 78 14.87 -0.78 1.44
C ASN A 78 14.57 -2.26 1.66
N ALA A 79 14.41 -3.02 0.58
CA ALA A 79 14.07 -4.44 0.63
C ALA A 79 14.86 -5.24 -0.40
N ARG A 80 15.05 -6.54 -0.14
CA ARG A 80 15.71 -7.46 -1.09
C ARG A 80 14.72 -8.29 -1.90
N SER A 81 13.42 -8.19 -1.60
CA SER A 81 12.34 -8.85 -2.33
C SER A 81 11.01 -8.13 -2.05
N CYS A 82 10.03 -8.29 -2.93
CA CYS A 82 8.70 -7.71 -2.76
C CYS A 82 8.03 -8.21 -1.46
N LEU A 83 8.12 -9.52 -1.20
CA LEU A 83 7.46 -10.13 -0.06
C LEU A 83 8.21 -9.95 1.27
N PHE A 84 9.31 -9.21 1.25
CA PHE A 84 9.93 -8.71 2.47
C PHE A 84 9.10 -7.58 3.12
N CYS A 85 8.55 -6.66 2.31
CA CYS A 85 7.65 -5.61 2.76
C CYS A 85 6.19 -6.05 2.73
N HIS A 86 5.80 -6.84 1.72
CA HIS A 86 4.47 -7.43 1.61
C HIS A 86 4.45 -8.84 2.21
N ILE A 87 4.62 -8.94 3.55
CA ILE A 87 4.76 -10.22 4.24
C ILE A 87 3.56 -11.12 3.91
N ASN A 88 3.84 -12.29 3.31
CA ASN A 88 2.82 -13.23 2.83
C ASN A 88 1.77 -12.62 1.88
N GLY A 89 2.12 -11.53 1.16
CA GLY A 89 1.21 -10.76 0.31
C GLY A 89 0.38 -9.71 1.07
N GLY A 90 0.61 -9.57 2.36
CA GLY A 90 -0.06 -8.61 3.24
C GLY A 90 0.74 -7.32 3.41
N ARG A 91 0.89 -6.86 4.65
CA ARG A 91 1.54 -5.61 5.04
C ARG A 91 2.86 -5.85 5.76
N SER A 92 3.69 -4.81 5.83
CA SER A 92 4.88 -4.82 6.69
C SER A 92 4.50 -4.76 8.17
N GLN A 93 5.36 -5.32 9.00
CA GLN A 93 5.27 -5.13 10.45
C GLN A 93 5.88 -3.78 10.85
N MET A 94 5.27 -3.15 11.85
CA MET A 94 5.81 -1.94 12.46
C MET A 94 6.70 -2.30 13.64
N PRO A 95 7.77 -1.52 13.92
CA PRO A 95 8.58 -1.72 15.12
C PRO A 95 7.74 -1.54 16.38
N GLU A 96 7.88 -2.44 17.34
CA GLU A 96 7.20 -2.33 18.65
C GLU A 96 8.09 -1.63 19.70
N SER A 97 9.41 -1.58 19.48
CA SER A 97 10.38 -0.92 20.35
C SER A 97 11.02 0.29 19.66
N PRO A 98 11.29 1.40 20.39
CA PRO A 98 11.98 2.57 19.84
C PRO A 98 13.44 2.29 19.44
N ASP A 99 14.03 1.18 19.90
CA ASP A 99 15.38 0.77 19.53
C ASP A 99 15.43 -0.18 18.33
N GLN A 100 14.26 -0.60 17.83
CA GLN A 100 14.14 -1.43 16.65
C GLN A 100 14.14 -0.57 15.38
N GLU A 101 15.06 -0.85 14.45
CA GLU A 101 15.06 -0.18 13.15
C GLU A 101 13.76 -0.44 12.38
N LEU A 102 13.26 0.60 11.69
CA LEU A 102 12.16 0.48 10.75
C LEU A 102 12.65 -0.28 9.51
N ILE A 103 12.08 -1.47 9.28
CA ILE A 103 12.43 -2.33 8.15
C ILE A 103 11.15 -2.84 7.52
N GLY A 104 10.99 -2.59 6.21
CA GLY A 104 9.79 -2.92 5.45
C GLY A 104 8.95 -1.69 5.16
N PRO A 105 8.34 -1.00 6.13
CA PRO A 105 7.83 0.34 5.88
C PRO A 105 8.97 1.30 5.55
N PHE A 106 8.68 2.33 4.75
CA PHE A 106 9.67 3.30 4.31
C PHE A 106 9.20 4.74 4.46
N VAL A 107 10.12 5.67 4.39
CA VAL A 107 9.83 7.11 4.48
C VAL A 107 10.08 7.75 3.12
N ARG A 108 8.98 8.24 2.52
CA ARG A 108 9.05 9.14 1.37
C ARG A 108 9.45 10.54 1.82
N ILE A 109 10.29 11.19 1.02
CA ILE A 109 10.74 12.56 1.26
C ILE A 109 10.60 13.40 0.00
N SER A 110 10.46 14.69 0.16
CA SER A 110 10.46 15.68 -0.92
C SER A 110 10.61 17.09 -0.35
N ILE A 111 10.93 18.05 -1.18
CA ILE A 111 10.88 19.47 -0.83
C ILE A 111 9.65 20.12 -1.48
N PRO A 112 9.20 21.29 -1.00
CA PRO A 112 8.10 22.03 -1.62
C PRO A 112 8.34 22.31 -3.10
N GLY A 113 7.30 22.17 -3.89
CA GLY A 113 7.30 22.37 -5.33
C GLY A 113 6.46 21.33 -6.06
N LYS A 114 6.43 21.46 -7.39
CA LYS A 114 5.69 20.54 -8.27
C LYS A 114 6.59 20.08 -9.40
N ASP A 115 6.61 18.79 -9.66
CA ASP A 115 7.19 18.17 -10.84
C ASP A 115 6.11 17.34 -11.55
N LYS A 116 5.95 17.55 -12.86
CA LYS A 116 4.88 16.91 -13.63
C LYS A 116 5.10 15.39 -13.75
N ILE A 117 6.36 14.96 -13.84
CA ILE A 117 6.73 13.56 -14.10
C ILE A 117 6.88 12.80 -12.77
N GLN A 118 7.59 13.39 -11.81
CA GLN A 118 7.84 12.76 -10.50
C GLN A 118 6.66 12.94 -9.52
N GLY A 119 5.79 13.91 -9.76
CA GLY A 119 4.69 14.27 -8.88
C GLY A 119 5.08 15.12 -7.69
N VAL A 120 6.37 15.15 -7.34
CA VAL A 120 7.00 15.92 -6.25
C VAL A 120 8.36 16.41 -6.71
N VAL A 121 8.92 17.40 -6.02
CA VAL A 121 10.34 17.74 -6.17
C VAL A 121 11.13 16.88 -5.18
N PRO A 122 11.97 15.93 -5.66
CA PRO A 122 12.76 15.10 -4.77
C PRO A 122 13.69 15.92 -3.86
N GLU A 123 14.04 15.39 -2.71
CA GLU A 123 15.07 15.96 -1.85
C GLU A 123 16.42 15.91 -2.57
N PRO A 124 17.19 17.02 -2.63
CA PRO A 124 18.37 17.12 -3.51
C PRO A 124 19.49 16.11 -3.23
N ILE A 125 19.64 15.64 -1.98
CA ILE A 125 20.72 14.74 -1.56
C ILE A 125 20.25 13.28 -1.57
N TYR A 126 19.00 13.03 -1.19
CA TYR A 126 18.48 11.69 -0.88
C TYR A 126 17.36 11.21 -1.82
N GLY A 127 16.93 12.04 -2.79
CA GLY A 127 15.86 11.67 -3.72
C GLY A 127 14.46 11.74 -3.13
N ASP A 128 13.58 10.83 -3.51
CA ASP A 128 12.16 10.85 -3.11
C ASP A 128 11.82 9.82 -2.02
N GLN A 129 12.81 9.00 -1.61
CA GLN A 129 12.65 7.93 -0.62
C GLN A 129 13.97 7.62 0.08
N LEU A 130 13.97 7.61 1.41
CA LEU A 130 15.17 7.22 2.17
C LEU A 130 15.44 5.71 2.05
N GLN A 131 16.68 5.37 1.67
CA GLN A 131 17.15 4.00 1.55
C GLN A 131 17.91 3.58 2.82
N THR A 132 17.35 2.63 3.56
CA THR A 132 17.87 2.25 4.89
C THR A 132 18.88 1.11 4.86
N GLN A 133 19.17 0.56 3.67
CA GLN A 133 20.10 -0.52 3.48
C GLN A 133 21.02 -0.27 2.29
N SER A 134 22.17 -0.95 2.26
CA SER A 134 23.07 -0.96 1.12
C SER A 134 23.67 -2.35 0.89
N VAL A 135 24.21 -2.60 -0.29
CA VAL A 135 24.87 -3.88 -0.62
C VAL A 135 26.06 -4.19 0.27
N ALA A 136 26.67 -3.17 0.85
CA ALA A 136 27.81 -3.29 1.75
C ALA A 136 27.39 -3.32 3.24
N LEU A 137 26.23 -2.76 3.58
CA LEU A 137 25.83 -2.56 4.97
C LEU A 137 24.32 -2.78 5.15
N SER A 138 23.87 -4.00 4.91
CA SER A 138 22.50 -4.40 5.20
C SER A 138 22.24 -4.51 6.70
N HIS A 139 20.97 -4.48 7.10
CA HIS A 139 20.58 -4.70 8.50
C HIS A 139 21.17 -5.98 9.09
N GLN A 140 21.11 -7.10 8.32
CA GLN A 140 21.67 -8.38 8.76
C GLN A 140 23.17 -8.30 8.98
N LEU A 141 23.91 -7.62 8.09
CA LEU A 141 25.35 -7.43 8.25
C LEU A 141 25.68 -6.59 9.48
N ARG A 142 24.88 -5.55 9.77
CA ARG A 142 25.05 -4.73 10.98
C ARG A 142 24.85 -5.56 12.24
N GLN A 143 23.79 -6.38 12.30
CA GLN A 143 23.55 -7.26 13.46
C GLN A 143 24.69 -8.25 13.68
N VAL A 144 25.14 -8.93 12.61
CA VAL A 144 26.27 -9.88 12.70
C VAL A 144 27.57 -9.16 13.11
N SER A 145 27.82 -7.97 12.57
CA SER A 145 28.99 -7.15 12.93
C SER A 145 28.99 -6.77 14.41
N GLN A 146 27.84 -6.37 14.95
CA GLN A 146 27.69 -6.06 16.37
C GLN A 146 27.93 -7.28 17.28
N LEU A 147 27.35 -8.43 16.92
CA LEU A 147 27.52 -9.67 17.68
C LEU A 147 28.96 -10.20 17.64
N LYS A 148 29.63 -10.12 16.49
CA LYS A 148 30.99 -10.64 16.27
C LYS A 148 32.09 -9.60 16.51
N LYS A 149 31.75 -8.33 16.84
CA LYS A 149 32.70 -7.19 17.01
C LYS A 149 33.62 -7.00 15.79
N VAL A 150 33.10 -7.25 14.58
CA VAL A 150 33.85 -7.08 13.33
C VAL A 150 33.65 -5.65 12.82
N SER A 151 34.77 -4.96 12.52
CA SER A 151 34.72 -3.63 11.89
C SER A 151 34.35 -3.74 10.42
N LEU A 152 33.35 -2.99 9.97
CA LEU A 152 32.97 -2.88 8.56
C LEU A 152 33.88 -1.83 7.88
N LYS A 153 34.30 -2.10 6.64
CA LYS A 153 35.20 -1.20 5.91
C LYS A 153 34.54 0.16 5.62
N ALA A 154 35.25 1.23 5.92
CA ALA A 154 34.76 2.62 5.81
C ALA A 154 34.53 3.10 4.36
N GLU A 155 35.04 2.39 3.35
CA GLU A 155 35.04 2.83 1.94
C GLU A 155 33.82 2.32 1.14
N GLU A 156 32.89 1.61 1.77
CA GLU A 156 31.77 0.99 1.12
C GLU A 156 30.55 1.93 1.03
N VAL A 157 29.62 1.65 0.10
CA VAL A 157 28.34 2.37 -0.01
C VAL A 157 27.56 2.25 1.30
N LYS A 158 27.18 3.37 1.87
CA LYS A 158 26.43 3.41 3.12
C LYS A 158 24.93 3.48 2.83
N PRO A 159 24.08 2.92 3.72
CA PRO A 159 22.67 3.31 3.78
C PRO A 159 22.55 4.84 3.91
N GLU A 160 21.48 5.41 3.39
CA GLU A 160 21.26 6.86 3.46
C GLU A 160 21.02 7.33 4.89
N ALA A 161 20.23 6.54 5.64
CA ALA A 161 19.88 6.83 7.02
C ALA A 161 19.49 5.55 7.77
N TYR A 162 19.32 5.66 9.09
CA TYR A 162 18.64 4.67 9.92
C TYR A 162 17.37 5.31 10.47
N ILE A 163 16.26 4.58 10.43
CA ILE A 163 14.95 5.07 10.83
C ILE A 163 14.43 4.23 11.99
N TYR A 164 13.91 4.88 13.00
CA TYR A 164 13.26 4.31 14.17
C TYR A 164 11.90 4.96 14.36
N ILE A 165 11.01 4.35 15.11
CA ILE A 165 9.68 4.90 15.39
C ILE A 165 9.56 5.17 16.90
N ASP A 166 9.31 6.44 17.22
CA ASP A 166 8.96 6.87 18.59
C ASP A 166 7.42 6.96 18.64
N TRP A 167 6.79 5.94 19.23
CA TRP A 167 5.34 5.88 19.35
C TRP A 167 4.83 6.94 20.33
N GLN A 168 3.98 7.83 19.83
CA GLN A 168 3.18 8.74 20.64
C GLN A 168 1.85 8.05 20.95
N GLN A 169 1.21 8.42 22.09
CA GLN A 169 -0.02 7.79 22.53
C GLN A 169 -1.02 8.83 23.05
N SER A 170 -2.30 8.52 22.91
CA SER A 170 -3.41 9.24 23.54
C SER A 170 -4.52 8.26 23.89
N THR A 171 -5.41 8.67 24.80
CA THR A 171 -6.59 7.89 25.14
C THR A 171 -7.82 8.57 24.57
N PHE A 172 -8.58 7.82 23.76
CA PHE A 172 -9.92 8.21 23.33
C PHE A 172 -10.94 7.68 24.34
N THR A 173 -11.91 8.52 24.75
CA THR A 173 -12.98 8.12 25.67
C THR A 173 -14.32 8.25 24.99
N TYR A 174 -15.06 7.16 24.90
CA TYR A 174 -16.41 7.13 24.37
C TYR A 174 -17.43 7.81 25.31
N PRO A 175 -18.63 8.20 24.81
CA PRO A 175 -19.71 8.71 25.69
C PRO A 175 -20.11 7.76 26.82
N ASP A 176 -20.00 6.44 26.60
CA ASP A 176 -20.24 5.41 27.61
C ASP A 176 -19.07 5.17 28.58
N GLN A 177 -18.04 6.03 28.58
CA GLN A 177 -16.82 5.98 29.38
C GLN A 177 -15.87 4.84 29.03
N THR A 178 -16.14 4.03 28.01
CA THR A 178 -15.17 3.07 27.50
C THR A 178 -13.96 3.80 26.90
N GLN A 179 -12.76 3.28 27.13
CA GLN A 179 -11.50 3.91 26.70
C GLN A 179 -10.76 3.05 25.67
N VAL A 180 -10.18 3.69 24.68
CA VAL A 180 -9.29 3.08 23.69
C VAL A 180 -7.97 3.87 23.65
N ASN A 181 -6.85 3.15 23.77
CA ASN A 181 -5.53 3.75 23.65
C ASN A 181 -5.15 3.82 22.17
N LEU A 182 -5.00 5.01 21.64
CA LEU A 182 -4.55 5.29 20.29
C LEU A 182 -3.04 5.57 20.28
N ARG A 183 -2.37 5.20 19.17
CA ARG A 183 -0.95 5.52 18.97
C ARG A 183 -0.72 6.08 17.58
N TRP A 184 0.31 6.94 17.43
CA TRP A 184 0.78 7.37 16.10
C TRP A 184 2.30 7.38 16.05
N PRO A 185 2.89 7.07 14.88
CA PRO A 185 4.33 6.99 14.74
C PRO A 185 4.95 8.38 14.55
N LYS A 186 6.07 8.62 15.20
CA LYS A 186 6.97 9.73 14.93
C LYS A 186 8.30 9.15 14.43
N PRO A 187 8.60 9.23 13.12
CA PRO A 187 9.88 8.76 12.60
C PRO A 187 11.04 9.54 13.18
N ARG A 188 12.06 8.83 13.66
CA ARG A 188 13.34 9.36 14.12
C ARG A 188 14.41 8.91 13.14
N ILE A 189 14.87 9.84 12.30
CA ILE A 189 15.91 9.63 11.29
C ILE A 189 17.26 9.94 11.90
N THR A 190 18.23 9.05 11.73
CA THR A 190 19.58 9.19 12.32
C THR A 190 20.66 8.79 11.34
N LYS A 191 21.88 9.29 11.58
CA LYS A 191 23.10 8.92 10.85
C LYS A 191 22.98 9.14 9.32
N LEU A 192 22.48 10.30 8.94
CA LEU A 192 22.49 10.73 7.55
C LEU A 192 23.93 10.60 6.96
N ALA A 193 24.06 9.84 5.86
CA ALA A 193 25.39 9.43 5.37
C ALA A 193 25.98 10.39 4.34
N TYR A 194 25.16 11.26 3.74
CA TYR A 194 25.54 12.07 2.59
C TYR A 194 25.40 13.58 2.80
N GLY A 195 25.07 14.00 4.02
CA GLY A 195 24.88 15.40 4.42
C GLY A 195 23.54 15.62 5.12
N GLU A 196 23.30 16.86 5.51
CA GLU A 196 22.03 17.23 6.16
C GLU A 196 20.90 17.32 5.12
N LEU A 197 19.70 16.95 5.54
CA LEU A 197 18.49 17.14 4.74
C LEU A 197 18.22 18.63 4.51
N ASN A 198 17.59 18.95 3.40
CA ASN A 198 17.06 20.29 3.17
C ASN A 198 16.09 20.66 4.32
N PRO A 199 16.19 21.86 4.90
CA PRO A 199 15.34 22.26 6.03
C PRO A 199 13.84 22.23 5.73
N ASP A 200 13.44 22.33 4.46
CA ASP A 200 12.04 22.27 4.04
C ASP A 200 11.59 20.84 3.66
N THR A 201 12.37 19.81 4.02
CA THR A 201 12.03 18.42 3.69
C THR A 201 10.75 17.99 4.36
N MET A 202 9.81 17.52 3.55
CA MET A 202 8.55 16.89 3.96
C MET A 202 8.72 15.37 4.06
N PHE A 203 8.08 14.75 5.02
CA PHE A 203 8.20 13.31 5.31
C PHE A 203 6.85 12.61 5.23
N SER A 204 6.84 11.40 4.70
CA SER A 204 5.65 10.54 4.63
C SER A 204 6.03 9.10 4.97
N LEU A 205 5.68 8.64 6.17
CA LEU A 205 5.85 7.23 6.56
C LEU A 205 4.76 6.39 5.88
N ARG A 206 5.18 5.32 5.19
CA ARG A 206 4.28 4.46 4.42
C ARG A 206 4.50 3.00 4.75
N ASN A 207 3.41 2.34 5.14
CA ASN A 207 3.36 0.90 5.28
C ASN A 207 2.83 0.28 3.98
N SER A 208 3.38 -0.85 3.57
CA SER A 208 2.97 -1.55 2.34
C SER A 208 1.49 -1.97 2.39
N PRO A 209 0.71 -1.78 1.32
CA PRO A 209 -0.64 -2.33 1.23
C PRO A 209 -0.62 -3.84 0.90
N PRO A 210 -1.71 -4.60 1.17
CA PRO A 210 -1.87 -5.95 0.63
C PRO A 210 -1.86 -5.95 -0.91
N ILE A 211 -1.42 -7.06 -1.51
CA ILE A 211 -1.25 -7.16 -2.98
C ILE A 211 -2.27 -8.07 -3.68
N HIS A 212 -3.19 -8.70 -2.93
CA HIS A 212 -4.23 -9.55 -3.53
C HIS A 212 -5.30 -8.71 -4.25
N GLY A 213 -5.90 -9.27 -5.30
CA GLY A 213 -6.97 -8.65 -6.06
C GLY A 213 -6.56 -7.44 -6.92
N THR A 214 -5.26 -7.12 -7.00
CA THR A 214 -4.79 -5.93 -7.74
C THR A 214 -5.14 -5.96 -9.22
N GLY A 215 -5.15 -7.13 -9.87
CA GLY A 215 -5.59 -7.27 -11.27
C GLY A 215 -7.08 -6.97 -11.46
N LEU A 216 -7.93 -7.27 -10.48
CA LEU A 216 -9.33 -6.88 -10.50
C LEU A 216 -9.49 -5.36 -10.38
N LEU A 217 -8.71 -4.73 -9.48
CA LEU A 217 -8.70 -3.27 -9.34
C LEU A 217 -8.19 -2.58 -10.61
N GLU A 218 -7.23 -3.18 -11.33
CA GLU A 218 -6.73 -2.68 -12.63
C GLU A 218 -7.85 -2.66 -13.68
N LEU A 219 -8.78 -3.61 -13.64
CA LEU A 219 -9.87 -3.75 -14.60
C LEU A 219 -11.18 -3.03 -14.21
N ILE A 220 -11.26 -2.34 -13.09
CA ILE A 220 -12.41 -1.46 -12.81
C ILE A 220 -12.43 -0.37 -13.89
N PRO A 221 -13.56 -0.16 -14.62
CA PRO A 221 -13.67 0.94 -15.58
C PRO A 221 -13.40 2.29 -14.92
N GLN A 222 -12.62 3.16 -15.56
CA GLN A 222 -12.37 4.49 -15.02
C GLN A 222 -13.67 5.28 -14.86
N SER A 223 -14.60 5.16 -15.80
CA SER A 223 -15.92 5.81 -15.72
C SER A 223 -16.69 5.45 -14.45
N ALA A 224 -16.59 4.19 -13.98
CA ALA A 224 -17.28 3.78 -12.76
C ALA A 224 -16.67 4.44 -11.49
N ILE A 225 -15.41 4.85 -11.54
CA ILE A 225 -14.78 5.62 -10.46
C ILE A 225 -15.11 7.12 -10.62
N ASP A 226 -15.09 7.61 -11.86
CA ASP A 226 -15.43 9.01 -12.16
C ASP A 226 -16.89 9.33 -11.78
N ASP A 227 -17.81 8.35 -11.94
CA ASP A 227 -19.23 8.46 -11.54
C ASP A 227 -19.43 8.57 -10.00
N LEU A 228 -18.43 8.14 -9.21
CA LEU A 228 -18.43 8.28 -7.73
C LEU A 228 -17.74 9.57 -7.26
N ALA A 229 -16.99 10.24 -8.14
CA ALA A 229 -16.24 11.43 -7.77
C ALA A 229 -17.18 12.65 -7.66
N ASP A 230 -17.05 13.39 -6.55
CA ASP A 230 -17.79 14.63 -6.29
C ASP A 230 -16.86 15.71 -5.67
N PRO A 231 -15.86 16.17 -6.42
CA PRO A 231 -14.80 17.04 -5.87
C PRO A 231 -15.28 18.41 -5.39
N GLN A 232 -16.51 18.80 -5.68
CA GLN A 232 -17.16 20.03 -5.22
C GLN A 232 -18.19 19.81 -4.12
N ASP A 233 -18.44 18.55 -3.71
CA ASP A 233 -19.51 18.18 -2.78
C ASP A 233 -20.89 18.73 -3.25
N ASP A 234 -21.20 18.52 -4.54
CA ASP A 234 -22.42 19.03 -5.17
C ASP A 234 -23.70 18.42 -4.57
N ASN A 235 -23.59 17.22 -4.02
CA ASN A 235 -24.69 16.53 -3.34
C ASN A 235 -24.87 16.99 -1.87
N GLY A 236 -23.88 17.70 -1.28
CA GLY A 236 -23.92 18.29 0.05
C GLY A 236 -23.85 17.28 1.20
N ASP A 237 -23.26 16.11 0.98
CA ASP A 237 -23.10 15.06 2.02
C ASP A 237 -21.81 15.20 2.85
N GLY A 238 -20.94 16.15 2.49
CA GLY A 238 -19.69 16.43 3.17
C GLY A 238 -18.53 15.54 2.71
N VAL A 239 -18.69 14.77 1.63
CA VAL A 239 -17.69 13.87 1.06
C VAL A 239 -17.34 14.35 -0.35
N SER A 240 -16.10 14.77 -0.58
CA SER A 240 -15.63 15.38 -1.84
C SER A 240 -14.57 14.51 -2.54
N GLY A 241 -14.85 13.22 -2.67
CA GLY A 241 -13.95 12.25 -3.29
C GLY A 241 -13.50 12.65 -4.70
N ARG A 242 -12.21 12.56 -4.99
CA ARG A 242 -11.65 12.96 -6.29
C ARG A 242 -10.56 12.04 -6.81
N VAL A 243 -10.42 12.01 -8.14
CA VAL A 243 -9.37 11.24 -8.83
C VAL A 243 -8.05 12.02 -8.78
N ASN A 244 -6.93 11.35 -8.44
CA ASN A 244 -5.60 11.93 -8.63
C ASN A 244 -5.24 11.93 -10.13
N GLN A 245 -4.44 12.91 -10.57
CA GLN A 245 -3.90 12.99 -11.92
C GLN A 245 -2.39 12.78 -11.86
N VAL A 246 -1.89 11.71 -12.52
CA VAL A 246 -0.53 11.22 -12.36
C VAL A 246 0.15 10.98 -13.71
N TRP A 247 1.48 10.93 -13.73
CA TRP A 247 2.22 10.62 -14.95
C TRP A 247 2.26 9.12 -15.22
N ASP A 248 1.86 8.74 -16.43
CA ASP A 248 2.07 7.38 -16.95
C ASP A 248 3.40 7.33 -17.70
N PHE A 249 4.35 6.55 -17.18
CA PHE A 249 5.70 6.46 -17.71
C PHE A 249 5.79 5.70 -19.05
N GLU A 250 4.83 4.84 -19.36
CA GLU A 250 4.79 4.11 -20.65
C GLU A 250 4.08 4.93 -21.73
N GLN A 251 3.01 5.66 -21.38
CA GLN A 251 2.25 6.49 -22.32
C GLN A 251 2.82 7.92 -22.43
N ALA A 252 3.75 8.31 -21.55
CA ALA A 252 4.35 9.65 -21.46
C ALA A 252 3.31 10.79 -21.40
N ARG A 253 2.23 10.58 -20.63
CA ARG A 253 1.13 11.56 -20.47
C ARG A 253 0.53 11.49 -19.06
N THR A 254 -0.20 12.53 -18.68
CA THR A 254 -1.00 12.55 -17.45
C THR A 254 -2.26 11.72 -17.63
N VAL A 255 -2.57 10.88 -16.63
CA VAL A 255 -3.72 9.97 -16.59
C VAL A 255 -4.31 9.93 -15.18
N ALA A 256 -5.49 9.33 -15.04
CA ALA A 256 -6.08 9.04 -13.73
C ALA A 256 -5.17 8.10 -12.90
N GLY A 257 -4.94 8.46 -11.65
CA GLY A 257 -4.23 7.63 -10.68
C GLY A 257 -5.12 6.53 -10.12
N ARG A 258 -4.54 5.36 -9.85
CA ARG A 258 -5.26 4.19 -9.36
C ARG A 258 -4.58 3.53 -8.16
N PHE A 259 -3.29 3.26 -8.29
CA PHE A 259 -2.49 2.54 -7.30
C PHE A 259 -1.66 3.46 -6.41
N GLY A 260 -1.11 2.90 -5.33
CA GLY A 260 -0.43 3.64 -4.29
C GLY A 260 -1.38 4.21 -3.23
N LEU A 261 -0.84 4.64 -2.09
CA LEU A 261 -1.62 5.11 -0.94
C LEU A 261 -2.32 6.46 -1.18
N LYS A 262 -1.80 7.27 -2.12
CA LYS A 262 -2.40 8.54 -2.57
C LYS A 262 -2.87 8.47 -4.03
N ALA A 263 -3.23 7.27 -4.53
CA ALA A 263 -3.52 7.05 -5.95
C ALA A 263 -2.43 7.67 -6.86
N ASN A 264 -1.18 7.58 -6.44
CA ASN A 264 -0.03 8.25 -7.06
C ASN A 264 0.69 7.39 -8.12
N ARG A 265 0.02 6.36 -8.62
CA ARG A 265 0.46 5.52 -9.75
C ARG A 265 -0.69 5.34 -10.74
N ALA A 266 -0.36 5.37 -12.02
CA ALA A 266 -1.29 5.12 -13.11
C ALA A 266 -1.99 3.75 -12.98
N ASN A 267 -3.11 3.58 -13.69
CA ASN A 267 -3.80 2.30 -13.80
C ASN A 267 -3.02 1.32 -14.69
N ASN A 268 -1.83 0.94 -14.23
CA ASN A 268 -0.93 0.01 -14.92
C ASN A 268 -0.03 -0.68 -13.90
N LEU A 269 -0.33 -1.95 -13.60
CA LEU A 269 0.44 -2.74 -12.62
C LEU A 269 1.90 -2.98 -13.06
N ARG A 270 2.20 -2.91 -14.37
CA ARG A 270 3.58 -3.03 -14.83
C ARG A 270 4.42 -1.82 -14.38
N ILE A 271 3.87 -0.60 -14.45
CA ILE A 271 4.54 0.61 -13.92
C ILE A 271 4.70 0.51 -12.40
N VAL A 272 3.67 0.02 -11.68
CA VAL A 272 3.73 -0.17 -10.22
C VAL A 272 4.84 -1.15 -9.85
N THR A 273 4.92 -2.29 -10.54
CA THR A 273 5.94 -3.32 -10.32
C THR A 273 7.34 -2.77 -10.62
N ALA A 274 7.50 -2.08 -11.76
CA ALA A 274 8.78 -1.48 -12.17
C ALA A 274 9.25 -0.41 -11.17
N ALA A 275 8.33 0.44 -10.68
CA ALA A 275 8.64 1.46 -9.68
C ALA A 275 9.08 0.86 -8.35
N ALA A 276 8.48 -0.26 -7.91
CA ALA A 276 8.89 -0.98 -6.71
C ALA A 276 10.28 -1.61 -6.88
N PHE A 277 10.58 -2.19 -8.06
CA PHE A 277 11.95 -2.68 -8.34
C PHE A 277 12.98 -1.57 -8.26
N ALA A 278 12.72 -0.42 -8.89
CA ALA A 278 13.67 0.70 -8.90
C ALA A 278 13.79 1.37 -7.51
N GLY A 279 12.67 1.72 -6.89
CA GLY A 279 12.63 2.50 -5.66
C GLY A 279 12.91 1.69 -4.39
N ASP A 280 12.40 0.45 -4.30
CA ASP A 280 12.47 -0.32 -3.05
C ASP A 280 13.62 -1.34 -3.04
N VAL A 281 13.96 -1.91 -4.22
CA VAL A 281 15.00 -2.94 -4.38
C VAL A 281 16.27 -2.38 -5.04
N GLY A 282 16.17 -1.19 -5.64
CA GLY A 282 17.27 -0.54 -6.34
C GLY A 282 17.66 -1.23 -7.65
N ILE A 283 16.71 -1.88 -8.34
CA ILE A 283 16.92 -2.66 -9.56
C ILE A 283 16.43 -1.89 -10.78
N THR A 284 17.31 -1.64 -11.72
CA THR A 284 17.00 -1.00 -12.99
C THR A 284 16.14 -1.89 -13.88
N ASN A 285 15.24 -1.27 -14.65
CA ASN A 285 14.30 -1.95 -15.52
C ASN A 285 13.93 -1.04 -16.73
N PRO A 286 13.24 -1.56 -17.75
CA PRO A 286 12.94 -0.78 -18.96
C PRO A 286 12.14 0.51 -18.75
N ILE A 287 11.39 0.64 -17.66
CA ILE A 287 10.60 1.83 -17.33
C ILE A 287 11.44 2.81 -16.47
N PHE A 288 12.27 2.29 -15.57
CA PHE A 288 13.16 3.05 -14.70
C PHE A 288 14.59 2.55 -14.86
N PRO A 289 15.33 3.06 -15.87
CA PRO A 289 16.64 2.52 -16.26
C PRO A 289 17.80 3.02 -15.39
N GLN A 290 17.52 3.85 -14.38
CA GLN A 290 18.56 4.43 -13.54
C GLN A 290 18.50 3.88 -12.11
N GLN A 291 19.66 3.71 -11.50
CA GLN A 291 19.78 3.40 -10.08
C GLN A 291 19.20 4.55 -9.23
N PRO A 292 18.68 4.27 -8.02
CA PRO A 292 18.09 5.30 -7.16
C PRO A 292 19.13 6.23 -6.49
N CYS A 293 20.36 6.28 -7.02
CA CYS A 293 21.44 7.11 -6.52
C CYS A 293 21.30 8.55 -7.03
N THR A 294 21.47 9.53 -6.16
CA THR A 294 21.57 10.94 -6.55
C THR A 294 23.00 11.30 -6.99
N GLU A 295 23.18 12.46 -7.63
CA GLU A 295 24.48 12.93 -8.13
C GLU A 295 25.54 13.08 -7.02
N VAL A 296 25.13 13.41 -5.80
CA VAL A 296 26.06 13.55 -4.66
C VAL A 296 26.52 12.20 -4.11
N GLN A 297 25.82 11.12 -4.41
CA GLN A 297 26.10 9.76 -3.95
C GLN A 297 27.10 9.06 -4.90
N THR A 298 28.23 9.66 -5.13
CA THR A 298 29.21 9.24 -6.16
C THR A 298 29.71 7.79 -6.03
N ARG A 299 29.74 7.22 -4.82
CA ARG A 299 30.09 5.81 -4.60
C ARG A 299 28.95 4.89 -5.03
N CYS A 300 27.70 5.29 -4.77
CA CYS A 300 26.51 4.60 -5.22
C CYS A 300 26.52 4.49 -6.74
N LEU A 301 26.71 5.59 -7.44
CA LEU A 301 26.77 5.66 -8.91
C LEU A 301 27.91 4.82 -9.53
N LYS A 302 29.00 4.56 -8.79
CA LYS A 302 30.16 3.77 -9.24
C LYS A 302 30.09 2.29 -8.85
N THR A 303 29.04 1.86 -8.16
CA THR A 303 28.89 0.45 -7.77
C THR A 303 28.61 -0.40 -9.01
N ALA A 304 29.20 -1.60 -9.04
CA ALA A 304 28.94 -2.56 -10.11
C ALA A 304 27.43 -2.89 -10.15
N ASN A 305 26.86 -2.87 -11.35
CA ASN A 305 25.48 -3.26 -11.63
C ASN A 305 25.41 -4.71 -12.11
N GLY A 306 24.18 -5.26 -12.17
CA GLY A 306 23.87 -6.58 -12.69
C GLY A 306 23.26 -6.55 -14.09
N ASN A 307 23.54 -5.51 -14.87
CA ASN A 307 22.94 -5.33 -16.19
C ASN A 307 23.17 -6.52 -17.11
N GLY A 308 22.10 -7.05 -17.67
CA GLY A 308 22.12 -8.02 -18.75
C GLY A 308 22.48 -7.39 -20.11
N GLU A 309 22.31 -8.15 -21.17
CA GLU A 309 22.60 -7.72 -22.57
C GLU A 309 21.78 -6.51 -23.01
N ASP A 310 20.56 -6.35 -22.44
CA ASP A 310 19.66 -5.22 -22.71
C ASP A 310 19.98 -3.95 -21.89
N GLY A 311 21.04 -3.99 -21.09
CA GLY A 311 21.47 -2.89 -20.26
C GLY A 311 20.64 -2.69 -18.97
N MET A 312 19.77 -3.64 -18.61
CA MET A 312 18.91 -3.61 -17.42
C MET A 312 19.21 -4.78 -16.50
N GLU A 313 18.96 -4.58 -15.20
CA GLU A 313 19.13 -5.64 -14.18
C GLU A 313 17.95 -6.61 -14.17
N ILE A 314 16.73 -6.11 -14.40
CA ILE A 314 15.58 -6.97 -14.67
C ILE A 314 15.06 -6.70 -16.09
N PRO A 315 15.13 -7.67 -17.02
CA PRO A 315 14.64 -7.52 -18.38
C PRO A 315 13.10 -7.55 -18.43
N SER A 316 12.53 -7.07 -19.54
CA SER A 316 11.09 -6.90 -19.73
C SER A 316 10.26 -8.15 -19.47
N ASN A 317 10.74 -9.32 -19.90
CA ASN A 317 10.04 -10.59 -19.72
C ASN A 317 9.95 -11.01 -18.24
N LEU A 318 11.00 -10.84 -17.43
CA LEU A 318 10.97 -11.14 -16.01
C LEU A 318 10.11 -10.13 -15.23
N LEU A 319 10.17 -8.84 -15.60
CA LEU A 319 9.26 -7.82 -15.07
C LEU A 319 7.81 -8.18 -15.34
N SER A 320 7.49 -8.68 -16.54
CA SER A 320 6.14 -9.13 -16.90
C SER A 320 5.69 -10.31 -16.05
N LEU A 321 6.53 -11.31 -15.78
CA LEU A 321 6.18 -12.43 -14.92
C LEU A 321 5.80 -11.99 -13.50
N VAL A 322 6.53 -11.03 -12.91
CA VAL A 322 6.17 -10.49 -11.58
C VAL A 322 4.86 -9.70 -11.65
N THR A 323 4.65 -8.94 -12.72
CA THR A 323 3.39 -8.21 -12.94
C THR A 323 2.21 -9.17 -13.07
N ASP A 324 2.38 -10.26 -13.81
CA ASP A 324 1.34 -11.27 -14.01
C ASP A 324 1.06 -12.07 -12.72
N PHE A 325 2.07 -12.31 -11.89
CA PHE A 325 1.85 -12.82 -10.54
C PHE A 325 0.91 -11.89 -9.76
N LEU A 326 1.18 -10.58 -9.71
CA LEU A 326 0.35 -9.59 -8.99
C LEU A 326 -1.08 -9.52 -9.54
N ARG A 327 -1.26 -9.54 -10.86
CA ARG A 327 -2.58 -9.53 -11.51
C ARG A 327 -3.43 -10.73 -11.16
N ASN A 328 -2.80 -11.88 -10.97
CA ASN A 328 -3.45 -13.16 -10.85
C ASN A 328 -3.57 -13.68 -9.40
N ILE A 329 -3.29 -12.84 -8.39
CA ILE A 329 -3.57 -13.19 -7.00
C ILE A 329 -5.06 -13.08 -6.73
N GLY A 330 -5.68 -14.19 -6.33
CA GLY A 330 -7.10 -14.25 -5.99
C GLY A 330 -7.43 -13.51 -4.70
N VAL A 331 -8.71 -13.16 -4.53
CA VAL A 331 -9.24 -12.53 -3.33
C VAL A 331 -9.78 -13.62 -2.40
N PRO A 332 -9.46 -13.62 -1.09
CA PRO A 332 -10.04 -14.57 -0.14
C PRO A 332 -11.56 -14.46 -0.08
N LYS A 333 -12.26 -15.60 0.02
CA LYS A 333 -13.69 -15.65 0.29
C LYS A 333 -13.99 -15.06 1.67
N ARG A 334 -15.14 -14.39 1.80
CA ARG A 334 -15.60 -13.88 3.09
C ARG A 334 -16.02 -15.05 4.00
N SER A 335 -15.65 -14.92 5.27
CA SER A 335 -16.13 -15.81 6.33
C SER A 335 -17.39 -15.25 6.98
N ASN A 336 -18.30 -16.13 7.41
CA ASN A 336 -19.51 -15.76 8.17
C ASN A 336 -20.38 -14.65 7.52
N TRP A 337 -20.24 -14.44 6.21
CA TRP A 337 -20.79 -13.31 5.45
C TRP A 337 -22.31 -13.11 5.60
N ASN A 338 -23.06 -14.15 5.97
CA ASN A 338 -24.51 -14.17 6.13
C ASN A 338 -24.97 -14.49 7.58
N SER A 339 -24.06 -14.44 8.57
CA SER A 339 -24.47 -14.58 9.98
C SER A 339 -25.30 -13.38 10.44
N GLU A 340 -26.18 -13.57 11.42
CA GLU A 340 -27.04 -12.49 11.93
C GLU A 340 -26.23 -11.29 12.44
N SER A 341 -25.09 -11.53 13.12
CA SER A 341 -24.22 -10.48 13.61
C SER A 341 -23.58 -9.68 12.48
N VAL A 342 -23.06 -10.35 11.46
CA VAL A 342 -22.47 -9.69 10.28
C VAL A 342 -23.52 -8.90 9.49
N LEU A 343 -24.74 -9.40 9.36
CA LEU A 343 -25.84 -8.68 8.69
C LEU A 343 -26.25 -7.44 9.49
N ALA A 344 -26.36 -7.56 10.81
CA ALA A 344 -26.65 -6.41 11.67
C ALA A 344 -25.52 -5.36 11.61
N GLY A 345 -24.27 -5.80 11.58
CA GLY A 345 -23.11 -4.92 11.41
C GLY A 345 -23.09 -4.22 10.05
N ARG A 346 -23.46 -4.93 8.98
CA ARG A 346 -23.60 -4.37 7.62
C ARG A 346 -24.63 -3.23 7.59
N GLU A 347 -25.76 -3.42 8.23
CA GLU A 347 -26.79 -2.38 8.34
C GLU A 347 -26.24 -1.14 9.08
N LEU A 348 -25.52 -1.34 10.19
CA LEU A 348 -24.88 -0.25 10.93
C LEU A 348 -23.80 0.46 10.12
N PHE A 349 -23.01 -0.26 9.31
CA PHE A 349 -22.03 0.30 8.40
C PHE A 349 -22.68 1.26 7.39
N HIS A 350 -23.80 0.86 6.80
CA HIS A 350 -24.57 1.73 5.89
C HIS A 350 -25.22 2.91 6.63
N GLN A 351 -25.87 2.67 7.76
CA GLN A 351 -26.53 3.73 8.55
C GLN A 351 -25.52 4.76 9.07
N SER A 352 -24.27 4.35 9.34
CA SER A 352 -23.21 5.26 9.76
C SER A 352 -22.63 6.09 8.62
N GLY A 353 -22.84 5.72 7.35
CA GLY A 353 -22.32 6.43 6.19
C GLY A 353 -20.96 5.92 5.68
N CYS A 354 -20.44 4.79 6.19
CA CYS A 354 -19.12 4.26 5.79
C CYS A 354 -19.02 3.96 4.28
N GLN A 355 -20.15 3.57 3.65
CA GLN A 355 -20.22 3.27 2.20
C GLN A 355 -20.05 4.50 1.30
N LEU A 356 -20.05 5.71 1.83
CA LEU A 356 -19.83 6.93 1.04
C LEU A 356 -18.41 6.96 0.43
N CYS A 357 -17.43 6.41 1.15
CA CYS A 357 -16.06 6.20 0.66
C CYS A 357 -15.78 4.71 0.40
N HIS A 358 -16.23 3.82 1.29
CA HIS A 358 -16.10 2.38 1.12
C HIS A 358 -17.22 1.80 0.27
N HIS A 359 -17.29 2.25 -1.01
CA HIS A 359 -18.28 1.81 -2.00
C HIS A 359 -18.22 0.28 -2.13
N PRO A 360 -19.38 -0.43 -2.00
CA PRO A 360 -19.36 -1.88 -1.84
C PRO A 360 -18.78 -2.64 -3.03
N ASP A 361 -19.17 -2.30 -4.26
CA ASP A 361 -18.96 -3.18 -5.40
C ASP A 361 -18.66 -2.48 -6.73
N PHE A 362 -18.02 -3.25 -7.63
CA PHE A 362 -17.82 -2.89 -9.03
C PHE A 362 -18.05 -4.11 -9.93
N THR A 363 -18.11 -3.86 -11.23
CA THR A 363 -17.98 -4.88 -12.26
C THR A 363 -16.75 -4.56 -13.11
N THR A 364 -15.83 -5.53 -13.25
CA THR A 364 -14.62 -5.36 -14.04
C THR A 364 -14.94 -5.25 -15.53
N ALA A 365 -14.15 -4.46 -16.26
CA ALA A 365 -14.25 -4.31 -17.70
C ALA A 365 -13.95 -5.61 -18.46
N GLU A 366 -14.37 -5.69 -19.70
CA GLU A 366 -13.94 -6.75 -20.60
C GLU A 366 -12.48 -6.53 -21.04
N SER A 367 -11.67 -7.59 -21.00
CA SER A 367 -10.29 -7.59 -21.44
C SER A 367 -9.97 -8.86 -22.22
N SER A 368 -9.52 -8.72 -23.45
CA SER A 368 -9.06 -9.85 -24.25
C SER A 368 -7.74 -10.42 -23.76
N GLN A 369 -6.94 -9.62 -23.04
CA GLN A 369 -5.66 -10.06 -22.46
C GLN A 369 -5.83 -10.79 -21.12
N LEU A 370 -6.88 -10.46 -20.38
CA LEU A 370 -7.18 -11.00 -19.07
C LEU A 370 -8.64 -11.51 -18.99
N PRO A 371 -9.02 -12.47 -19.86
CA PRO A 371 -10.43 -12.88 -19.99
C PRO A 371 -11.00 -13.47 -18.69
N HIS A 372 -10.18 -14.13 -17.86
CA HIS A 372 -10.59 -14.71 -16.58
C HIS A 372 -10.83 -13.66 -15.48
N LEU A 373 -10.35 -12.44 -15.64
CA LEU A 373 -10.63 -11.30 -14.75
C LEU A 373 -11.73 -10.39 -15.28
N SER A 374 -12.24 -10.65 -16.52
CA SER A 374 -13.24 -9.83 -17.20
C SER A 374 -14.64 -10.05 -16.62
N ARG A 375 -15.42 -8.98 -16.57
CA ARG A 375 -16.84 -8.98 -16.17
C ARG A 375 -17.12 -9.65 -14.82
N GLN A 376 -16.15 -9.60 -13.91
CA GLN A 376 -16.31 -10.09 -12.55
C GLN A 376 -17.11 -9.06 -11.71
N LYS A 377 -18.18 -9.50 -11.03
CA LYS A 377 -18.81 -8.73 -9.97
C LYS A 377 -17.95 -8.87 -8.73
N ILE A 378 -17.35 -7.77 -8.26
CA ILE A 378 -16.40 -7.74 -7.16
C ILE A 378 -16.88 -6.84 -6.02
N TRP A 379 -16.44 -7.13 -4.79
CA TRP A 379 -16.86 -6.45 -3.57
C TRP A 379 -15.64 -5.93 -2.78
N PRO A 380 -14.91 -4.92 -3.32
CA PRO A 380 -13.70 -4.41 -2.69
C PRO A 380 -13.95 -3.46 -1.52
N TYR A 381 -15.13 -2.89 -1.40
CA TYR A 381 -15.46 -1.86 -0.41
C TYR A 381 -14.48 -0.69 -0.44
N THR A 382 -14.42 0.00 -1.57
CA THR A 382 -13.61 1.18 -1.86
C THR A 382 -14.16 1.91 -3.07
N ASP A 383 -14.04 3.21 -3.13
CA ASP A 383 -14.27 4.02 -4.33
C ASP A 383 -12.99 4.31 -5.12
N LEU A 384 -11.80 4.02 -4.54
CA LEU A 384 -10.47 4.31 -5.07
C LEU A 384 -10.18 5.81 -5.25
N LEU A 385 -10.99 6.69 -4.68
CA LEU A 385 -10.83 8.14 -4.71
C LEU A 385 -9.92 8.64 -3.57
N LEU A 386 -9.45 9.85 -3.71
CA LEU A 386 -8.77 10.62 -2.66
C LEU A 386 -9.80 11.33 -1.80
N HIS A 387 -9.63 11.24 -0.49
CA HIS A 387 -10.41 11.99 0.50
C HIS A 387 -9.50 12.71 1.48
N ASP A 388 -9.86 13.92 1.87
CA ASP A 388 -9.19 14.64 2.95
C ASP A 388 -9.55 14.00 4.30
N MET A 389 -8.57 13.33 4.89
CA MET A 389 -8.72 12.61 6.17
C MET A 389 -8.39 13.48 7.38
N GLY A 390 -8.26 14.80 7.18
CA GLY A 390 -8.01 15.77 8.23
C GLY A 390 -6.59 15.73 8.81
N PRO A 391 -6.30 16.63 9.76
CA PRO A 391 -4.93 16.84 10.26
C PRO A 391 -4.36 15.65 11.03
N ALA A 392 -5.19 14.80 11.63
CA ALA A 392 -4.73 13.65 12.41
C ALA A 392 -4.08 12.55 11.57
N LEU A 393 -4.50 12.42 10.30
CA LEU A 393 -3.93 11.49 9.32
C LEU A 393 -3.05 12.16 8.27
N ALA A 394 -2.93 13.49 8.29
CA ALA A 394 -2.07 14.22 7.36
C ALA A 394 -0.59 13.90 7.60
N ASP A 395 0.16 13.71 6.51
CA ASP A 395 1.62 13.62 6.51
C ASP A 395 2.30 14.92 6.03
N GLY A 396 1.51 15.87 5.52
CA GLY A 396 1.98 17.14 4.99
C GLY A 396 2.66 17.07 3.62
N ARG A 397 2.90 15.86 3.08
CA ARG A 397 3.59 15.65 1.81
C ARG A 397 2.59 15.39 0.68
N PRO A 398 2.55 16.25 -0.35
CA PRO A 398 1.73 16.01 -1.54
C PRO A 398 2.29 14.88 -2.40
N ASP A 399 1.44 14.31 -3.28
CA ASP A 399 1.84 13.38 -4.34
C ASP A 399 1.02 13.69 -5.61
N TYR A 400 1.63 14.30 -6.63
CA TYR A 400 0.94 14.88 -7.79
C TYR A 400 -0.11 15.90 -7.35
N GLN A 401 -1.40 15.62 -7.56
CA GLN A 401 -2.47 16.51 -7.12
C GLN A 401 -3.00 16.19 -5.72
N ALA A 402 -2.66 15.01 -5.17
CA ALA A 402 -3.04 14.70 -3.80
C ALA A 402 -2.33 15.61 -2.81
N SER A 403 -3.09 16.22 -1.90
CA SER A 403 -2.57 17.06 -0.80
C SER A 403 -1.87 16.23 0.29
N GLY A 404 -1.31 16.93 1.29
CA GLY A 404 -0.71 16.27 2.46
C GLY A 404 -1.71 15.59 3.38
N SER A 405 -3.00 15.90 3.30
CA SER A 405 -4.07 15.29 4.11
C SER A 405 -4.90 14.25 3.36
N GLU A 406 -4.79 14.19 2.03
CA GLU A 406 -5.57 13.26 1.23
C GLU A 406 -4.95 11.88 1.11
N TRP A 407 -5.80 10.86 1.22
CA TRP A 407 -5.46 9.45 1.07
C TRP A 407 -6.50 8.73 0.21
N ARG A 408 -6.04 7.77 -0.59
CA ARG A 408 -6.94 6.92 -1.37
C ARG A 408 -7.63 5.92 -0.46
N THR A 409 -8.95 5.79 -0.59
CA THR A 409 -9.71 4.73 0.10
C THR A 409 -9.14 3.35 -0.27
N PRO A 410 -8.61 2.58 0.69
CA PRO A 410 -8.10 1.25 0.41
C PRO A 410 -9.24 0.23 0.31
N PRO A 411 -9.09 -0.85 -0.49
CA PRO A 411 -10.00 -1.99 -0.43
C PRO A 411 -10.02 -2.61 0.97
N LEU A 412 -11.21 -3.00 1.43
CA LEU A 412 -11.39 -3.66 2.73
C LEU A 412 -11.41 -5.19 2.65
N TRP A 413 -11.50 -5.79 1.45
CA TRP A 413 -11.47 -7.24 1.33
C TRP A 413 -10.24 -7.88 1.98
N GLY A 414 -10.44 -8.97 2.73
CA GLY A 414 -9.38 -9.64 3.48
C GLY A 414 -8.89 -8.90 4.72
N VAL A 415 -9.56 -7.82 5.16
CA VAL A 415 -9.09 -7.03 6.31
C VAL A 415 -9.00 -7.86 7.58
N GLY A 416 -9.97 -8.74 7.86
CA GLY A 416 -9.97 -9.60 9.03
C GLY A 416 -8.97 -10.77 8.98
N LEU A 417 -8.36 -11.04 7.81
CA LEU A 417 -7.37 -12.11 7.66
C LEU A 417 -5.92 -11.65 7.92
N ARG A 418 -5.69 -10.34 8.12
CA ARG A 418 -4.33 -9.76 8.16
C ARG A 418 -3.45 -10.34 9.26
N GLU A 419 -3.99 -10.49 10.47
CA GLU A 419 -3.22 -11.07 11.57
C GLU A 419 -2.81 -12.53 11.27
N ALA A 420 -3.72 -13.32 10.74
CA ALA A 420 -3.45 -14.70 10.32
C ALA A 420 -2.46 -14.80 9.15
N VAL A 421 -2.40 -13.78 8.27
CA VAL A 421 -1.53 -13.78 7.09
C VAL A 421 -0.14 -13.25 7.43
N ASN A 422 -0.01 -12.14 8.12
CA ASN A 422 1.27 -11.46 8.32
C ASN A 422 1.63 -11.17 9.79
N GLY A 423 0.86 -11.72 10.74
CA GLY A 423 1.18 -11.65 12.17
C GLY A 423 0.88 -10.29 12.81
N SER A 424 0.22 -9.36 12.09
CA SER A 424 -0.15 -8.06 12.62
C SER A 424 -1.27 -7.41 11.80
N ASN A 425 -2.03 -6.52 12.42
CA ASN A 425 -3.05 -5.75 11.71
C ASN A 425 -2.49 -4.47 11.07
N ASN A 426 -1.70 -3.67 11.75
CA ASN A 426 -1.02 -2.46 11.27
C ASN A 426 -1.79 -1.69 10.18
N LEU A 427 -3.03 -1.22 10.50
CA LEU A 427 -3.95 -0.55 9.59
C LEU A 427 -3.54 0.90 9.33
N LEU A 428 -4.22 1.56 8.39
CA LEU A 428 -3.95 2.91 7.88
C LEU A 428 -2.63 3.01 7.08
N HIS A 429 -2.34 4.19 6.53
CA HIS A 429 -1.21 4.40 5.62
C HIS A 429 0.17 4.17 6.26
N ASP A 430 0.27 4.38 7.56
CA ASP A 430 1.51 4.33 8.34
C ASP A 430 1.54 3.20 9.40
N GLY A 431 0.52 2.36 9.43
CA GLY A 431 0.48 1.20 10.32
C GLY A 431 0.17 1.52 11.79
N ARG A 432 -0.38 2.71 12.09
CA ARG A 432 -0.64 3.13 13.47
C ARG A 432 -1.73 2.35 14.18
N ALA A 433 -2.79 1.97 13.49
CA ALA A 433 -3.94 1.31 14.08
C ALA A 433 -3.72 -0.21 14.17
N ARG A 434 -3.98 -0.79 15.33
CA ARG A 434 -3.82 -2.21 15.65
C ARG A 434 -5.11 -3.00 15.50
N THR A 435 -6.25 -2.30 15.46
CA THR A 435 -7.59 -2.87 15.32
C THR A 435 -8.42 -2.06 14.32
N VAL A 436 -9.52 -2.63 13.85
CA VAL A 436 -10.51 -1.91 13.04
C VAL A 436 -11.08 -0.73 13.82
N GLU A 437 -11.35 -0.89 15.12
CA GLU A 437 -11.83 0.18 15.99
C GLU A 437 -10.85 1.36 16.03
N GLU A 438 -9.56 1.10 16.28
CA GLU A 438 -8.54 2.16 16.24
C GLU A 438 -8.48 2.86 14.88
N ALA A 439 -8.61 2.11 13.78
CA ALA A 439 -8.62 2.69 12.44
C ALA A 439 -9.81 3.65 12.25
N ILE A 440 -11.02 3.25 12.66
CA ILE A 440 -12.21 4.10 12.60
C ILE A 440 -12.03 5.36 13.45
N LEU A 441 -11.48 5.25 14.65
CA LEU A 441 -11.27 6.39 15.55
C LEU A 441 -10.25 7.41 15.01
N TRP A 442 -9.35 6.98 14.14
CA TRP A 442 -8.41 7.88 13.45
C TRP A 442 -9.02 8.61 12.26
N HIS A 443 -10.18 8.21 11.74
CA HIS A 443 -10.85 8.92 10.66
C HIS A 443 -11.17 10.36 11.07
N GLY A 444 -11.03 11.29 10.13
CA GLY A 444 -11.28 12.72 10.33
C GLY A 444 -11.53 13.42 9.00
N GLY A 445 -11.51 14.74 8.94
CA GLY A 445 -11.81 15.48 7.71
C GLY A 445 -13.19 15.12 7.16
N GLU A 446 -13.26 14.68 5.89
CA GLU A 446 -14.51 14.24 5.26
C GLU A 446 -15.18 13.08 6.02
N ALA A 447 -14.41 12.22 6.67
CA ALA A 447 -14.95 11.10 7.44
C ALA A 447 -15.30 11.44 8.90
N GLU A 448 -15.15 12.70 9.35
CA GLU A 448 -15.40 13.08 10.76
C GLU A 448 -16.83 12.79 11.19
N GLN A 449 -17.81 13.14 10.35
CA GLN A 449 -19.23 12.90 10.67
C GLN A 449 -19.54 11.40 10.78
N VAL A 450 -19.03 10.59 9.87
CA VAL A 450 -19.17 9.13 9.85
C VAL A 450 -18.53 8.51 11.11
N LYS A 451 -17.34 8.97 11.50
CA LYS A 451 -16.73 8.57 12.78
C LYS A 451 -17.60 8.92 13.98
N GLN A 452 -18.21 10.12 14.01
CA GLN A 452 -19.08 10.52 15.11
C GLN A 452 -20.35 9.65 15.18
N HIS A 453 -20.91 9.19 14.04
CA HIS A 453 -21.98 8.21 14.05
C HIS A 453 -21.54 6.91 14.74
N PHE A 454 -20.38 6.36 14.37
CA PHE A 454 -19.82 5.18 15.02
C PHE A 454 -19.59 5.38 16.53
N VAL A 455 -19.00 6.50 16.92
CA VAL A 455 -18.71 6.84 18.34
C VAL A 455 -19.97 6.86 19.19
N ASN A 456 -21.09 7.32 18.63
CA ASN A 456 -22.38 7.41 19.34
C ASN A 456 -23.18 6.11 19.34
N LEU A 457 -22.74 5.04 18.64
CA LEU A 457 -23.34 3.71 18.74
C LEU A 457 -23.15 3.15 20.17
N LYS A 458 -24.09 2.32 20.62
CA LYS A 458 -23.91 1.51 21.82
C LYS A 458 -22.74 0.54 21.63
N SER A 459 -22.02 0.18 22.69
CA SER A 459 -20.87 -0.72 22.64
C SER A 459 -21.13 -2.00 21.85
N ALA A 460 -22.30 -2.66 22.07
CA ALA A 460 -22.68 -3.85 21.33
C ALA A 460 -22.87 -3.58 19.81
N GLN A 461 -23.36 -2.41 19.42
CA GLN A 461 -23.53 -2.03 18.01
C GLN A 461 -22.18 -1.74 17.35
N ARG A 462 -21.26 -1.07 18.08
CA ARG A 462 -19.87 -0.87 17.60
C ARG A 462 -19.21 -2.22 17.29
N GLN A 463 -19.39 -3.20 18.18
CA GLN A 463 -18.83 -4.54 18.00
C GLN A 463 -19.42 -5.23 16.77
N LEU A 464 -20.72 -5.15 16.50
CA LEU A 464 -21.36 -5.71 15.30
C LEU A 464 -20.79 -5.06 14.02
N LEU A 465 -20.61 -3.73 14.01
CA LEU A 465 -20.03 -3.03 12.85
C LEU A 465 -18.58 -3.48 12.60
N ILE A 466 -17.77 -3.62 13.67
CA ILE A 466 -16.41 -4.13 13.58
C ILE A 466 -16.39 -5.56 13.02
N GLU A 467 -17.26 -6.44 13.53
CA GLU A 467 -17.39 -7.83 13.07
C GLU A 467 -17.76 -7.91 11.57
N PHE A 468 -18.62 -7.00 11.10
CA PHE A 468 -18.91 -6.89 9.67
C PHE A 468 -17.65 -6.53 8.87
N VAL A 469 -16.92 -5.48 9.28
CA VAL A 469 -15.70 -5.07 8.58
C VAL A 469 -14.65 -6.19 8.60
N GLU A 470 -14.47 -6.89 9.70
CA GLU A 470 -13.56 -8.03 9.82
C GLU A 470 -14.02 -9.26 9.00
N SER A 471 -15.29 -9.32 8.61
CA SER A 471 -15.78 -10.37 7.73
C SER A 471 -15.45 -10.15 6.25
N LEU A 472 -15.08 -8.90 5.87
CA LEU A 472 -14.75 -8.54 4.49
C LEU A 472 -13.37 -9.09 4.07
#